data_9ae5fa75a96b537b75ad4b9e85d7ce10
#
_entry.id   9ae5fa75a96b537b75ad4b9e85d7ce10
#
_cell.length_a   1.000
_cell.length_b   1.000
_cell.length_c   1.000
_cell.angle_alpha   90.00
_cell.angle_beta   90.00
_cell.angle_gamma   90.00
#
_symmetry.space_group_name_H-M   'P 1'
#
loop_
_entity.id
_entity.type
_entity.pdbx_description
1 polymer ?
#
loop_
_entity_poly.entity_id
_entity_poly.type
_entity_poly.pdbx_seq_one_letter_code
_entity_poly.pdbx_strand_id
1 'polypeptide(L)'
;MMIVGLQQGMAQESRKITLQEAINLSLANSHQLKNNKAVIEEATAAVKEAYQKKLPDLSVGGSYIYLPVRPDIRMKTDSGENAISGPRVTHAMYGSANVSIPIFTGGKLKYGIESAKYLEQAAKLDADENKEEVILNTIDAFSNLYKSKAAVTLVKENLEQARQRVKDFTNLEKNGLLARNDLLKAELQSSNVELSLLDAENNWKLSSVNMALMLGLPAQTILIPDSTSLQAAAQLKTLEEYEQMALLQRKEIESLSLRKKVADLGIKSTKADYYPNLALTGGYIAADIPGFFTMTNAVTVGVGLKYNLSSLWKNKSSVAQAEARAKQIAANQDMLTDNIRLQVNKAYQDYLLSQKKIQVYKKAVDQAAENYRITRNKYENALATTTDLLDADIAQLQSRINVTNASADAVVAYNKLLQIAGIPINK
;
A
#
# COMPACT_ATOMS: atom_id res chain seq x y z
N MET A 1 -34.94 -19.48 39.19
CA MET A 1 -33.48 -19.63 39.07
C MET A 1 -32.99 -18.47 38.20
N MET A 2 -32.60 -17.37 38.86
CA MET A 2 -32.22 -16.11 38.17
C MET A 2 -30.73 -16.21 37.82
N ILE A 3 -30.39 -16.23 36.55
CA ILE A 3 -29.01 -16.17 36.09
C ILE A 3 -28.61 -14.68 36.05
N VAL A 4 -27.86 -14.27 37.07
CA VAL A 4 -27.20 -12.97 37.11
C VAL A 4 -26.00 -13.06 36.14
N GLY A 5 -26.15 -12.49 34.96
CA GLY A 5 -25.05 -12.28 34.03
C GLY A 5 -24.06 -11.27 34.60
N LEU A 6 -22.90 -11.72 35.04
CA LEU A 6 -21.74 -10.89 35.33
C LEU A 6 -21.31 -10.22 34.04
N GLN A 7 -21.75 -8.99 33.78
CA GLN A 7 -21.05 -8.07 32.87
C GLN A 7 -19.68 -7.79 33.48
N GLN A 8 -18.66 -8.51 33.02
CA GLN A 8 -17.27 -8.07 33.21
C GLN A 8 -17.14 -6.73 32.51
N GLY A 9 -17.14 -5.65 33.30
CA GLY A 9 -16.71 -4.34 32.84
C GLY A 9 -15.28 -4.51 32.29
N MET A 10 -15.12 -4.43 30.98
CA MET A 10 -13.79 -4.34 30.34
C MET A 10 -13.13 -3.08 30.88
N ALA A 11 -12.26 -3.24 31.88
CA ALA A 11 -11.38 -2.17 32.31
C ALA A 11 -10.61 -1.72 31.06
N GLN A 12 -10.68 -0.45 30.72
CA GLN A 12 -10.00 0.18 29.61
C GLN A 12 -8.49 0.05 29.86
N GLU A 13 -7.87 -0.96 29.23
CA GLU A 13 -6.48 -1.33 29.45
C GLU A 13 -5.59 -0.25 28.86
N SER A 14 -4.87 0.49 29.71
CA SER A 14 -3.86 1.43 29.24
C SER A 14 -2.53 0.72 29.05
N ARG A 15 -1.94 0.83 27.87
CA ARG A 15 -0.68 0.18 27.51
C ARG A 15 0.37 1.22 27.12
N LYS A 16 1.51 1.18 27.78
CA LYS A 16 2.69 1.92 27.32
C LYS A 16 3.27 1.24 26.10
N ILE A 17 3.72 2.03 25.13
CA ILE A 17 4.28 1.53 23.89
C ILE A 17 5.49 2.38 23.46
N THR A 18 6.55 1.71 23.04
CA THR A 18 7.72 2.34 22.41
C THR A 18 7.55 2.38 20.89
N LEU A 19 8.30 3.26 20.21
CA LEU A 19 8.29 3.34 18.75
C LEU A 19 8.71 2.00 18.12
N GLN A 20 9.76 1.37 18.67
CA GLN A 20 10.25 0.10 18.14
C GLN A 20 9.24 -1.04 18.29
N GLU A 21 8.57 -1.12 19.44
CA GLU A 21 7.48 -2.08 19.64
C GLU A 21 6.33 -1.84 18.68
N ALA A 22 5.96 -0.58 18.45
CA ALA A 22 4.93 -0.20 17.50
C ALA A 22 5.26 -0.65 16.07
N ILE A 23 6.49 -0.41 15.62
CA ILE A 23 6.96 -0.85 14.30
C ILE A 23 6.89 -2.38 14.19
N ASN A 24 7.38 -3.12 15.20
CA ASN A 24 7.36 -4.58 15.17
C ASN A 24 5.93 -5.15 15.11
N LEU A 25 5.01 -4.61 15.90
CA LEU A 25 3.59 -5.01 15.90
C LEU A 25 2.91 -4.65 14.57
N SER A 26 3.18 -3.47 14.04
CA SER A 26 2.64 -3.03 12.75
C SER A 26 3.10 -3.97 11.62
N LEU A 27 4.39 -4.31 11.55
CA LEU A 27 4.93 -5.24 10.57
C LEU A 27 4.32 -6.65 10.69
N ALA A 28 4.08 -7.12 11.92
CA ALA A 28 3.50 -8.44 12.15
C ALA A 28 2.01 -8.52 11.77
N ASN A 29 1.25 -7.43 11.99
CA ASN A 29 -0.20 -7.42 11.88
C ASN A 29 -0.75 -6.69 10.64
N SER A 30 0.10 -5.97 9.88
CA SER A 30 -0.32 -5.17 8.72
C SER A 30 -1.12 -5.98 7.70
N HIS A 31 -2.32 -5.52 7.40
CA HIS A 31 -3.14 -6.06 6.31
C HIS A 31 -2.53 -5.79 4.92
N GLN A 32 -1.82 -4.68 4.77
CA GLN A 32 -1.10 -4.35 3.53
C GLN A 32 0.01 -5.37 3.26
N LEU A 33 0.79 -5.76 4.28
CA LEU A 33 1.84 -6.78 4.12
C LEU A 33 1.27 -8.19 3.88
N LYS A 34 0.11 -8.51 4.46
CA LYS A 34 -0.61 -9.75 4.13
C LYS A 34 -1.08 -9.76 2.68
N ASN A 35 -1.61 -8.64 2.18
CA ASN A 35 -1.97 -8.48 0.77
C ASN A 35 -0.75 -8.62 -0.14
N ASN A 36 0.38 -7.96 0.18
CA ASN A 36 1.61 -8.07 -0.59
C ASN A 36 2.12 -9.52 -0.67
N LYS A 37 2.00 -10.29 0.41
CA LYS A 37 2.34 -11.71 0.42
C LYS A 37 1.46 -12.50 -0.56
N ALA A 38 0.16 -12.23 -0.60
CA ALA A 38 -0.75 -12.85 -1.56
C ALA A 38 -0.41 -12.48 -3.01
N VAL A 39 -0.01 -11.22 -3.28
CA VAL A 39 0.47 -10.78 -4.61
C VAL A 39 1.74 -11.53 -5.03
N ILE A 40 2.68 -11.76 -4.11
CA ILE A 40 3.87 -12.56 -4.38
C ILE A 40 3.50 -14.02 -4.66
N GLU A 41 2.56 -14.59 -3.89
CA GLU A 41 2.07 -15.95 -4.11
C GLU A 41 1.39 -16.09 -5.48
N GLU A 42 0.57 -15.10 -5.88
CA GLU A 42 -0.03 -15.02 -7.22
C GLU A 42 1.04 -14.98 -8.32
N ALA A 43 2.03 -14.10 -8.20
CA ALA A 43 3.12 -14.00 -9.18
C ALA A 43 3.95 -15.29 -9.26
N THR A 44 4.19 -15.95 -8.11
CA THR A 44 4.87 -17.26 -8.06
C THR A 44 4.02 -18.36 -8.74
N ALA A 45 2.71 -18.35 -8.55
CA ALA A 45 1.80 -19.25 -9.23
C ALA A 45 1.79 -19.03 -10.76
N ALA A 46 1.83 -17.76 -11.19
CA ALA A 46 1.95 -17.39 -12.61
C ALA A 46 3.24 -17.91 -13.25
N VAL A 47 4.37 -17.93 -12.51
CA VAL A 47 5.61 -18.57 -12.97
C VAL A 47 5.40 -20.08 -13.17
N LYS A 48 4.76 -20.76 -12.21
CA LYS A 48 4.45 -22.21 -12.32
C LYS A 48 3.54 -22.48 -13.52
N GLU A 49 2.50 -21.66 -13.69
CA GLU A 49 1.58 -21.77 -14.85
C GLU A 49 2.34 -21.60 -16.18
N ALA A 50 3.26 -20.63 -16.25
CA ALA A 50 4.08 -20.42 -17.45
C ALA A 50 4.95 -21.65 -17.77
N TYR A 51 5.47 -22.36 -16.75
CA TYR A 51 6.18 -23.62 -16.93
C TYR A 51 5.26 -24.75 -17.35
N GLN A 52 4.05 -24.82 -16.79
CA GLN A 52 3.06 -25.87 -17.13
C GLN A 52 2.67 -25.84 -18.60
N LYS A 53 2.74 -24.67 -19.28
CA LYS A 53 2.50 -24.56 -20.72
C LYS A 53 3.48 -25.34 -21.59
N LYS A 54 4.56 -25.91 -21.02
CA LYS A 54 5.46 -26.87 -21.69
C LYS A 54 5.04 -28.31 -21.54
N LEU A 55 4.16 -28.62 -20.57
CA LEU A 55 3.70 -29.96 -20.30
C LEU A 55 2.69 -30.42 -21.36
N PRO A 56 2.46 -31.75 -21.48
CA PRO A 56 1.41 -32.27 -22.33
C PRO A 56 0.05 -31.70 -21.97
N ASP A 57 -0.67 -31.18 -22.95
CA ASP A 57 -2.07 -30.83 -22.83
C ASP A 57 -2.93 -32.04 -23.22
N LEU A 58 -3.76 -32.49 -22.30
CA LEU A 58 -4.66 -33.64 -22.49
C LEU A 58 -6.10 -33.12 -22.49
N SER A 59 -6.80 -33.40 -23.57
CA SER A 59 -8.21 -33.05 -23.72
C SER A 59 -9.06 -34.26 -24.10
N VAL A 60 -10.25 -34.34 -23.52
CA VAL A 60 -11.25 -35.35 -23.85
C VAL A 60 -12.51 -34.61 -24.30
N GLY A 61 -13.06 -35.01 -25.43
CA GLY A 61 -14.27 -34.44 -25.98
C GLY A 61 -15.21 -35.49 -26.54
N GLY A 62 -16.50 -35.21 -26.51
CA GLY A 62 -17.52 -36.05 -27.12
C GLY A 62 -18.64 -35.16 -27.67
N SER A 63 -19.26 -35.61 -28.75
CA SER A 63 -20.43 -34.98 -29.31
C SER A 63 -21.47 -36.01 -29.74
N TYR A 64 -22.74 -35.70 -29.52
CA TYR A 64 -23.88 -36.37 -30.07
C TYR A 64 -24.60 -35.37 -31.01
N ILE A 65 -24.68 -35.74 -32.27
CA ILE A 65 -25.29 -34.90 -33.31
C ILE A 65 -26.56 -35.59 -33.76
N TYR A 66 -27.70 -34.95 -33.62
CA TYR A 66 -28.98 -35.37 -34.17
C TYR A 66 -29.21 -34.58 -35.47
N LEU A 67 -29.54 -35.31 -36.56
CA LEU A 67 -29.81 -34.75 -37.89
C LEU A 67 -31.31 -34.75 -38.12
N PRO A 68 -32.00 -33.62 -37.88
CA PRO A 68 -33.47 -33.56 -38.08
C PRO A 68 -33.86 -33.65 -39.56
N VAL A 69 -32.95 -33.24 -40.43
CA VAL A 69 -33.08 -33.43 -41.87
C VAL A 69 -32.03 -34.44 -42.31
N ARG A 70 -32.47 -35.53 -42.87
CA ARG A 70 -31.63 -36.64 -43.28
C ARG A 70 -30.75 -36.25 -44.48
N PRO A 71 -29.43 -36.42 -44.43
CA PRO A 71 -28.57 -36.18 -45.56
C PRO A 71 -28.76 -37.27 -46.63
N ASP A 72 -28.77 -36.87 -47.89
CA ASP A 72 -28.83 -37.79 -49.04
C ASP A 72 -27.38 -38.26 -49.34
N ILE A 73 -27.01 -39.42 -48.82
CA ILE A 73 -25.66 -40.01 -48.99
C ILE A 73 -25.65 -40.89 -50.23
N ARG A 74 -24.83 -40.51 -51.24
CA ARG A 74 -24.63 -41.29 -52.45
C ARG A 74 -23.21 -41.83 -52.47
N MET A 75 -23.03 -43.14 -52.53
CA MET A 75 -21.73 -43.75 -52.71
C MET A 75 -21.46 -43.96 -54.18
N LYS A 76 -20.30 -43.46 -54.67
CA LYS A 76 -19.80 -43.74 -56.00
C LYS A 76 -19.12 -45.12 -56.01
N THR A 77 -19.56 -46.01 -56.86
CA THR A 77 -18.88 -47.27 -57.12
C THR A 77 -17.91 -47.08 -58.33
N ASP A 78 -16.77 -47.73 -58.32
CA ASP A 78 -15.70 -47.63 -59.34
C ASP A 78 -16.14 -48.03 -60.78
N SER A 79 -17.30 -48.61 -60.93
CA SER A 79 -17.90 -49.06 -62.17
C SER A 79 -19.01 -48.18 -62.75
N GLY A 80 -18.90 -46.85 -62.52
CA GLY A 80 -19.72 -45.75 -63.09
C GLY A 80 -21.16 -46.11 -63.49
N GLU A 81 -22.16 -45.69 -62.73
CA GLU A 81 -23.60 -45.56 -63.03
C GLU A 81 -24.58 -46.20 -62.10
N ASN A 82 -24.25 -46.67 -60.93
CA ASN A 82 -25.31 -46.95 -59.93
C ASN A 82 -24.96 -46.28 -58.58
N ALA A 83 -25.52 -45.10 -58.40
CA ALA A 83 -25.50 -44.47 -57.06
C ALA A 83 -26.31 -45.35 -56.10
N ILE A 84 -25.62 -46.13 -55.27
CA ILE A 84 -26.27 -46.87 -54.19
C ILE A 84 -26.75 -45.82 -53.18
N SER A 85 -28.08 -45.83 -52.92
CA SER A 85 -28.66 -45.01 -51.88
C SER A 85 -28.02 -45.42 -50.55
N GLY A 86 -27.23 -44.51 -49.95
CA GLY A 86 -26.56 -44.77 -48.68
C GLY A 86 -27.52 -44.94 -47.52
N PRO A 87 -27.04 -45.41 -46.38
CA PRO A 87 -27.85 -45.66 -45.20
C PRO A 87 -28.48 -44.36 -44.65
N ARG A 88 -29.62 -44.44 -44.03
CA ARG A 88 -30.35 -43.34 -43.44
C ARG A 88 -29.72 -42.95 -42.08
N VAL A 89 -28.88 -41.93 -42.09
CA VAL A 89 -28.23 -41.41 -40.89
C VAL A 89 -29.17 -40.42 -40.18
N THR A 90 -29.50 -40.66 -38.94
CA THR A 90 -30.34 -39.80 -38.09
C THR A 90 -29.57 -39.23 -36.93
N HIS A 91 -28.48 -39.84 -36.54
CA HIS A 91 -27.61 -39.37 -35.47
C HIS A 91 -26.19 -39.84 -35.67
N ALA A 92 -25.25 -39.14 -35.04
CA ALA A 92 -23.83 -39.48 -35.06
C ALA A 92 -23.27 -39.26 -33.64
N MET A 93 -22.46 -40.20 -33.16
CA MET A 93 -21.70 -40.06 -31.93
C MET A 93 -20.23 -39.99 -32.28
N TYR A 94 -19.54 -39.04 -31.60
CA TYR A 94 -18.10 -38.89 -31.77
C TYR A 94 -17.45 -38.67 -30.40
N GLY A 95 -16.41 -39.44 -30.10
CA GLY A 95 -15.58 -39.31 -28.90
C GLY A 95 -14.11 -39.19 -29.27
N SER A 96 -13.37 -38.30 -28.62
CA SER A 96 -11.92 -38.16 -28.83
C SER A 96 -11.20 -37.91 -27.51
N ALA A 97 -10.01 -38.45 -27.37
CA ALA A 97 -9.01 -38.03 -26.38
C ALA A 97 -7.77 -37.61 -27.16
N ASN A 98 -7.27 -36.41 -26.86
CA ASN A 98 -6.12 -35.84 -27.57
C ASN A 98 -5.05 -35.43 -26.57
N VAL A 99 -3.79 -35.65 -26.92
CA VAL A 99 -2.61 -35.16 -26.21
C VAL A 99 -1.78 -34.31 -27.16
N SER A 100 -1.30 -33.16 -26.68
CA SER A 100 -0.44 -32.28 -27.46
C SER A 100 0.71 -31.76 -26.61
N ILE A 101 1.93 -31.87 -27.12
CA ILE A 101 3.15 -31.38 -26.46
C ILE A 101 3.82 -30.37 -27.42
N PRO A 102 3.95 -29.09 -27.00
CA PRO A 102 4.63 -28.09 -27.85
C PRO A 102 6.14 -28.37 -27.89
N ILE A 103 6.67 -28.61 -29.08
CA ILE A 103 8.12 -28.80 -29.32
C ILE A 103 8.79 -27.49 -29.68
N PHE A 104 8.14 -26.69 -30.55
CA PHE A 104 8.65 -25.39 -30.99
C PHE A 104 7.53 -24.39 -31.17
N THR A 105 7.71 -23.19 -30.58
CA THR A 105 6.71 -22.11 -30.58
C THR A 105 7.35 -20.77 -30.93
N GLY A 106 8.40 -20.76 -31.76
CA GLY A 106 9.15 -19.54 -32.07
C GLY A 106 9.83 -18.87 -30.86
N GLY A 107 9.97 -19.58 -29.72
CA GLY A 107 10.49 -19.04 -28.46
C GLY A 107 9.43 -18.44 -27.55
N LYS A 108 8.15 -18.41 -27.92
CA LYS A 108 7.05 -17.79 -27.16
C LYS A 108 6.95 -18.31 -25.72
N LEU A 109 7.08 -19.64 -25.52
CA LEU A 109 7.07 -20.24 -24.19
C LEU A 109 8.27 -19.80 -23.34
N LYS A 110 9.46 -19.71 -23.95
CA LYS A 110 10.66 -19.23 -23.25
C LYS A 110 10.47 -17.80 -22.78
N TYR A 111 10.05 -16.90 -23.68
CA TYR A 111 9.83 -15.49 -23.35
C TYR A 111 8.72 -15.29 -22.33
N GLY A 112 7.65 -16.12 -22.40
CA GLY A 112 6.58 -16.09 -21.39
C GLY A 112 7.06 -16.48 -20.00
N ILE A 113 7.91 -17.51 -19.88
CA ILE A 113 8.49 -17.94 -18.57
C ILE A 113 9.45 -16.88 -18.03
N GLU A 114 10.34 -16.32 -18.85
CA GLU A 114 11.23 -15.24 -18.42
C GLU A 114 10.44 -14.00 -17.97
N SER A 115 9.40 -13.66 -18.71
CA SER A 115 8.49 -12.55 -18.36
C SER A 115 7.83 -12.76 -17.00
N ALA A 116 7.27 -13.95 -16.76
CA ALA A 116 6.67 -14.30 -15.48
C ALA A 116 7.67 -14.22 -14.31
N LYS A 117 8.92 -14.68 -14.52
CA LYS A 117 9.99 -14.56 -13.51
C LYS A 117 10.35 -13.12 -13.18
N TYR A 118 10.46 -12.24 -14.18
CA TYR A 118 10.75 -10.83 -13.93
C TYR A 118 9.58 -10.14 -13.22
N LEU A 119 8.33 -10.51 -13.52
CA LEU A 119 7.16 -10.00 -12.80
C LEU A 119 7.11 -10.48 -11.35
N GLU A 120 7.49 -11.73 -11.07
CA GLU A 120 7.63 -12.23 -9.69
C GLU A 120 8.70 -11.45 -8.93
N GLN A 121 9.86 -11.18 -9.54
CA GLN A 121 10.92 -10.38 -8.91
C GLN A 121 10.44 -8.95 -8.67
N ALA A 122 9.75 -8.33 -9.63
CA ALA A 122 9.19 -7.00 -9.46
C ALA A 122 8.18 -6.95 -8.30
N ALA A 123 7.29 -7.95 -8.18
CA ALA A 123 6.33 -8.04 -7.09
C ALA A 123 7.00 -8.15 -5.71
N LYS A 124 8.16 -8.84 -5.61
CA LYS A 124 8.94 -8.91 -4.37
C LYS A 124 9.54 -7.54 -3.99
N LEU A 125 10.07 -6.82 -4.99
CA LEU A 125 10.61 -5.47 -4.78
C LEU A 125 9.52 -4.46 -4.39
N ASP A 126 8.36 -4.53 -5.03
CA ASP A 126 7.19 -3.70 -4.68
C ASP A 126 6.72 -3.99 -3.24
N ALA A 127 6.77 -5.26 -2.80
CA ALA A 127 6.44 -5.64 -1.44
C ALA A 127 7.45 -5.13 -0.40
N ASP A 128 8.74 -5.12 -0.74
CA ASP A 128 9.80 -4.55 0.12
C ASP A 128 9.62 -3.03 0.28
N GLU A 129 9.25 -2.31 -0.79
CA GLU A 129 8.94 -0.88 -0.72
C GLU A 129 7.72 -0.60 0.17
N ASN A 130 6.64 -1.35 0.00
CA ASN A 130 5.45 -1.25 0.83
C ASN A 130 5.75 -1.52 2.32
N LYS A 131 6.76 -2.33 2.64
CA LYS A 131 7.20 -2.55 4.01
C LYS A 131 7.79 -1.29 4.63
N GLU A 132 8.63 -0.57 3.89
CA GLU A 132 9.19 0.72 4.36
C GLU A 132 8.09 1.78 4.51
N GLU A 133 7.08 1.77 3.65
CA GLU A 133 5.89 2.63 3.77
C GLU A 133 5.10 2.32 5.05
N VAL A 134 4.88 1.06 5.40
CA VAL A 134 4.20 0.65 6.64
C VAL A 134 4.99 1.15 7.86
N ILE A 135 6.33 1.08 7.84
CA ILE A 135 7.19 1.59 8.91
C ILE A 135 7.01 3.11 9.05
N LEU A 136 7.07 3.87 7.94
CA LEU A 136 6.91 5.32 7.98
C LEU A 136 5.52 5.73 8.48
N ASN A 137 4.46 5.08 8.00
CA ASN A 137 3.10 5.33 8.46
C ASN A 137 2.94 5.04 9.96
N THR A 138 3.65 4.04 10.48
CA THR A 138 3.68 3.73 11.92
C THR A 138 4.39 4.82 12.71
N ILE A 139 5.51 5.35 12.20
CA ILE A 139 6.24 6.46 12.83
C ILE A 139 5.37 7.72 12.86
N ASP A 140 4.67 8.03 11.78
CA ASP A 140 3.76 9.18 11.73
C ASP A 140 2.58 9.03 12.72
N ALA A 141 1.94 7.85 12.74
CA ALA A 141 0.87 7.57 13.68
C ALA A 141 1.34 7.63 15.14
N PHE A 142 2.55 7.13 15.44
CA PHE A 142 3.18 7.23 16.76
C PHE A 142 3.49 8.68 17.14
N SER A 143 4.00 9.47 16.20
CA SER A 143 4.23 10.91 16.39
C SER A 143 2.92 11.65 16.70
N ASN A 144 1.84 11.33 15.99
CA ASN A 144 0.53 11.93 16.24
C ASN A 144 -0.06 11.51 17.61
N LEU A 145 0.13 10.25 18.02
CA LEU A 145 -0.23 9.76 19.34
C LEU A 145 0.56 10.51 20.44
N TYR A 146 1.86 10.73 20.23
CA TYR A 146 2.71 11.49 21.16
C TYR A 146 2.26 12.93 21.28
N LYS A 147 2.04 13.63 20.15
CA LYS A 147 1.59 15.03 20.13
C LYS A 147 0.26 15.21 20.84
N SER A 148 -0.71 14.34 20.57
CA SER A 148 -2.04 14.40 21.19
C SER A 148 -1.98 14.12 22.71
N LYS A 149 -1.16 13.16 23.14
CA LYS A 149 -0.96 12.90 24.59
C LYS A 149 -0.25 14.06 25.30
N ALA A 150 0.77 14.63 24.66
CA ALA A 150 1.48 15.79 25.19
C ALA A 150 0.54 17.01 25.32
N ALA A 151 -0.32 17.24 24.32
CA ALA A 151 -1.33 18.30 24.37
C ALA A 151 -2.28 18.13 25.58
N VAL A 152 -2.80 16.91 25.82
CA VAL A 152 -3.62 16.64 27.03
C VAL A 152 -2.87 17.03 28.31
N THR A 153 -1.59 16.66 28.43
CA THR A 153 -0.79 16.98 29.62
C THR A 153 -0.63 18.47 29.81
N LEU A 154 -0.24 19.21 28.76
CA LEU A 154 0.00 20.63 28.79
C LEU A 154 -1.29 21.45 29.08
N VAL A 155 -2.39 21.09 28.40
CA VAL A 155 -3.68 21.76 28.59
C VAL A 155 -4.25 21.48 29.98
N LYS A 156 -4.08 20.26 30.49
CA LYS A 156 -4.50 19.91 31.87
C LYS A 156 -3.74 20.72 32.93
N GLU A 157 -2.41 20.83 32.78
CA GLU A 157 -1.60 21.70 33.66
C GLU A 157 -2.10 23.15 33.60
N ASN A 158 -2.40 23.66 32.42
CA ASN A 158 -2.93 25.04 32.27
C ASN A 158 -4.33 25.20 32.86
N LEU A 159 -5.20 24.20 32.73
CA LEU A 159 -6.53 24.22 33.34
C LEU A 159 -6.46 24.32 34.90
N GLU A 160 -5.57 23.57 35.52
CA GLU A 160 -5.37 23.66 36.97
C GLU A 160 -4.90 25.07 37.38
N GLN A 161 -4.01 25.69 36.61
CA GLN A 161 -3.59 27.10 36.83
C GLN A 161 -4.75 28.08 36.65
N ALA A 162 -5.55 27.89 35.59
CA ALA A 162 -6.73 28.75 35.33
C ALA A 162 -7.78 28.62 36.46
N ARG A 163 -8.06 27.40 36.93
CA ARG A 163 -8.97 27.17 38.05
C ARG A 163 -8.47 27.81 39.34
N GLN A 164 -7.17 27.69 39.65
CA GLN A 164 -6.58 28.35 40.79
C GLN A 164 -6.71 29.87 40.70
N ARG A 165 -6.47 30.44 39.52
CA ARG A 165 -6.64 31.88 39.25
C ARG A 165 -8.09 32.34 39.50
N VAL A 166 -9.08 31.60 39.02
CA VAL A 166 -10.49 31.90 39.29
C VAL A 166 -10.78 31.91 40.80
N LYS A 167 -10.24 30.95 41.55
CA LYS A 167 -10.38 30.92 43.02
C LYS A 167 -9.75 32.14 43.70
N ASP A 168 -8.54 32.52 43.25
CA ASP A 168 -7.85 33.69 43.80
C ASP A 168 -8.61 34.99 43.47
N PHE A 169 -9.10 35.14 42.25
CA PHE A 169 -9.90 36.29 41.78
C PHE A 169 -11.26 36.37 42.51
N THR A 170 -11.89 35.22 42.76
CA THR A 170 -13.13 35.18 43.55
C THR A 170 -12.91 35.73 44.96
N ASN A 171 -11.77 35.40 45.61
CA ASN A 171 -11.44 35.91 46.93
C ASN A 171 -11.13 37.41 46.89
N LEU A 172 -10.44 37.93 45.88
CA LEU A 172 -10.16 39.33 45.70
C LEU A 172 -11.43 40.17 45.46
N GLU A 173 -12.34 39.64 44.62
CA GLU A 173 -13.61 40.30 44.29
C GLU A 173 -14.50 40.40 45.53
N LYS A 174 -14.61 39.32 46.31
CA LYS A 174 -15.38 39.32 47.58
C LYS A 174 -14.86 40.37 48.60
N ASN A 175 -13.57 40.66 48.56
CA ASN A 175 -12.94 41.65 49.40
C ASN A 175 -12.92 43.05 48.78
N GLY A 176 -13.56 43.26 47.61
CA GLY A 176 -13.61 44.55 46.90
C GLY A 176 -12.29 44.96 46.27
N LEU A 177 -11.32 44.04 46.13
CA LEU A 177 -9.99 44.29 45.58
C LEU A 177 -9.89 44.00 44.09
N LEU A 178 -10.93 43.40 43.47
CA LEU A 178 -11.00 43.07 42.03
C LEU A 178 -12.38 43.42 41.49
N ALA A 179 -12.42 43.96 40.28
CA ALA A 179 -13.67 44.25 39.59
C ALA A 179 -14.35 42.95 39.10
N ARG A 180 -15.67 42.91 39.18
CA ARG A 180 -16.50 41.75 38.79
C ARG A 180 -16.24 41.31 37.34
N ASN A 181 -16.02 42.25 36.40
CA ASN A 181 -15.75 41.92 34.99
C ASN A 181 -14.40 41.19 34.82
N ASP A 182 -13.40 41.41 35.66
CA ASP A 182 -12.10 40.73 35.60
C ASP A 182 -12.20 39.31 36.14
N LEU A 183 -13.02 39.05 37.15
CA LEU A 183 -13.37 37.69 37.56
C LEU A 183 -14.09 36.95 36.44
N LEU A 184 -15.10 37.58 35.79
CA LEU A 184 -15.82 36.95 34.66
C LEU A 184 -14.92 36.63 33.49
N LYS A 185 -13.90 37.45 33.17
CA LYS A 185 -12.89 37.12 32.16
C LYS A 185 -12.08 35.89 32.55
N ALA A 186 -11.67 35.75 33.79
CA ALA A 186 -10.91 34.59 34.24
C ALA A 186 -11.78 33.30 34.24
N GLU A 187 -13.06 33.40 34.65
CA GLU A 187 -14.01 32.30 34.55
C GLU A 187 -14.23 31.84 33.11
N LEU A 188 -14.42 32.78 32.16
CA LEU A 188 -14.56 32.51 30.77
C LEU A 188 -13.31 31.84 30.19
N GLN A 189 -12.11 32.35 30.55
CA GLN A 189 -10.85 31.74 30.12
C GLN A 189 -10.70 30.30 30.66
N SER A 190 -11.05 30.06 31.93
CA SER A 190 -11.03 28.70 32.51
C SER A 190 -11.97 27.77 31.77
N SER A 191 -13.17 28.23 31.38
CA SER A 191 -14.11 27.45 30.57
C SER A 191 -13.56 27.13 29.17
N ASN A 192 -12.89 28.09 28.53
CA ASN A 192 -12.23 27.89 27.22
C ASN A 192 -11.08 26.84 27.28
N VAL A 193 -10.31 26.88 28.38
CA VAL A 193 -9.25 25.86 28.61
C VAL A 193 -9.86 24.50 28.89
N GLU A 194 -10.98 24.42 29.59
CA GLU A 194 -11.71 23.16 29.82
C GLU A 194 -12.22 22.55 28.51
N LEU A 195 -12.80 23.36 27.63
CA LEU A 195 -13.18 22.91 26.28
C LEU A 195 -11.96 22.42 25.49
N SER A 196 -10.84 23.16 25.56
CA SER A 196 -9.59 22.73 24.89
C SER A 196 -9.05 21.41 25.46
N LEU A 197 -9.27 21.11 26.75
CA LEU A 197 -8.92 19.82 27.33
C LEU A 197 -9.79 18.69 26.79
N LEU A 198 -11.11 18.91 26.66
CA LEU A 198 -12.02 17.93 26.08
C LEU A 198 -11.64 17.59 24.63
N ASP A 199 -11.29 18.61 23.84
CA ASP A 199 -10.81 18.41 22.46
C ASP A 199 -9.49 17.64 22.42
N ALA A 200 -8.55 17.98 23.29
CA ALA A 200 -7.26 17.29 23.36
C ALA A 200 -7.43 15.82 23.78
N GLU A 201 -8.30 15.54 24.77
CA GLU A 201 -8.61 14.16 25.20
C GLU A 201 -9.29 13.36 24.10
N ASN A 202 -10.22 13.96 23.36
CA ASN A 202 -10.86 13.32 22.22
C ASN A 202 -9.84 12.99 21.12
N ASN A 203 -8.96 13.93 20.77
CA ASN A 203 -7.90 13.75 19.78
C ASN A 203 -6.93 12.64 20.22
N TRP A 204 -6.57 12.55 21.49
CA TRP A 204 -5.74 11.47 22.00
C TRP A 204 -6.43 10.11 21.91
N LYS A 205 -7.73 10.02 22.24
CA LYS A 205 -8.51 8.79 22.07
C LYS A 205 -8.53 8.34 20.60
N LEU A 206 -8.81 9.26 19.68
CA LEU A 206 -8.83 8.96 18.24
C LEU A 206 -7.45 8.51 17.73
N SER A 207 -6.38 9.18 18.16
CA SER A 207 -5.00 8.77 17.81
C SER A 207 -4.65 7.40 18.39
N SER A 208 -5.12 7.09 19.62
CA SER A 208 -4.98 5.76 20.23
C SER A 208 -5.71 4.68 19.45
N VAL A 209 -6.96 4.93 19.04
CA VAL A 209 -7.74 3.99 18.21
C VAL A 209 -7.05 3.74 16.87
N ASN A 210 -6.63 4.81 16.17
CA ASN A 210 -5.91 4.69 14.91
C ASN A 210 -4.66 3.82 15.06
N MET A 211 -3.84 4.11 16.07
CA MET A 211 -2.63 3.35 16.33
C MET A 211 -2.94 1.90 16.73
N ALA A 212 -3.93 1.66 17.60
CA ALA A 212 -4.33 0.32 18.02
C ALA A 212 -4.73 -0.55 16.81
N LEU A 213 -5.53 0.00 15.90
CA LEU A 213 -5.94 -0.69 14.65
C LEU A 213 -4.75 -1.01 13.75
N MET A 214 -3.81 -0.07 13.59
CA MET A 214 -2.58 -0.32 12.82
C MET A 214 -1.72 -1.43 13.43
N LEU A 215 -1.70 -1.55 14.75
CA LEU A 215 -0.94 -2.56 15.48
C LEU A 215 -1.65 -3.91 15.59
N GLY A 216 -2.91 -4.01 15.14
CA GLY A 216 -3.75 -5.20 15.31
C GLY A 216 -4.20 -5.43 16.76
N LEU A 217 -4.26 -4.37 17.57
CA LEU A 217 -4.76 -4.39 18.93
C LEU A 217 -6.26 -4.07 18.99
N PRO A 218 -6.97 -4.42 20.07
CA PRO A 218 -8.35 -4.02 20.26
C PRO A 218 -8.51 -2.49 20.22
N ALA A 219 -9.52 -1.98 19.51
CA ALA A 219 -9.75 -0.54 19.32
C ALA A 219 -9.96 0.25 20.63
N GLN A 220 -10.36 -0.44 21.71
CA GLN A 220 -10.57 0.15 23.04
C GLN A 220 -9.27 0.34 23.83
N THR A 221 -8.13 -0.17 23.34
CA THR A 221 -6.84 -0.05 24.03
C THR A 221 -6.38 1.40 24.03
N ILE A 222 -6.18 1.99 25.21
CA ILE A 222 -5.60 3.33 25.34
C ILE A 222 -4.08 3.20 25.33
N LEU A 223 -3.44 3.81 24.33
CA LEU A 223 -2.00 3.77 24.15
C LEU A 223 -1.33 5.00 24.75
N ILE A 224 -0.26 4.76 25.53
CA ILE A 224 0.58 5.80 26.11
C ILE A 224 1.95 5.70 25.45
N PRO A 225 2.35 6.67 24.61
CA PRO A 225 3.65 6.65 23.94
C PRO A 225 4.78 6.93 24.91
N ASP A 226 5.90 6.21 24.75
CA ASP A 226 7.14 6.51 25.47
C ASP A 226 7.87 7.68 24.79
N SER A 227 8.08 8.75 25.53
CA SER A 227 8.70 9.99 25.04
C SER A 227 10.19 9.87 24.73
N THR A 228 10.87 8.87 25.27
CA THR A 228 12.33 8.67 25.08
C THR A 228 12.67 8.19 23.66
N SER A 229 11.69 7.68 22.94
CA SER A 229 11.84 7.08 21.61
C SER A 229 11.93 8.10 20.46
N LEU A 230 11.67 9.40 20.71
CA LEU A 230 11.62 10.44 19.67
C LEU A 230 12.86 11.35 19.71
N GLN A 231 14.05 10.76 19.62
CA GLN A 231 15.29 11.53 19.51
C GLN A 231 15.82 11.49 18.08
N ALA A 232 15.81 12.64 17.41
CA ALA A 232 16.43 12.82 16.11
C ALA A 232 17.80 13.47 16.31
N ALA A 233 18.86 12.68 16.25
CA ALA A 233 20.23 13.17 16.14
C ALA A 233 20.98 12.31 15.13
N ALA A 234 20.97 12.72 13.87
CA ALA A 234 21.82 12.09 12.86
C ALA A 234 22.57 13.18 12.09
N GLN A 235 23.80 12.88 11.69
CA GLN A 235 24.52 13.73 10.75
C GLN A 235 23.78 13.76 9.42
N LEU A 236 23.33 14.94 9.05
CA LEU A 236 22.68 15.17 7.76
C LEU A 236 23.76 15.11 6.66
N LYS A 237 23.51 14.28 5.64
CA LYS A 237 24.32 14.24 4.41
C LYS A 237 23.91 15.41 3.48
N THR A 238 24.65 15.59 2.39
CA THR A 238 24.26 16.59 1.38
C THR A 238 23.04 16.15 0.57
N LEU A 239 22.37 17.10 -0.07
CA LEU A 239 21.23 16.78 -0.95
C LEU A 239 21.64 15.84 -2.08
N GLU A 240 22.81 16.10 -2.68
CA GLU A 240 23.36 15.32 -3.80
C GLU A 240 23.64 13.86 -3.38
N GLU A 241 24.14 13.65 -2.15
CA GLU A 241 24.35 12.30 -1.62
C GLU A 241 23.04 11.53 -1.46
N TYR A 242 21.98 12.19 -0.95
CA TYR A 242 20.66 11.57 -0.83
C TYR A 242 20.02 11.28 -2.20
N GLU A 243 20.19 12.18 -3.19
CA GLU A 243 19.73 11.93 -4.57
C GLU A 243 20.42 10.71 -5.20
N GLN A 244 21.75 10.61 -5.05
CA GLN A 244 22.49 9.47 -5.56
C GLN A 244 22.08 8.16 -4.88
N MET A 245 21.90 8.19 -3.55
CA MET A 245 21.43 7.01 -2.80
C MET A 245 20.05 6.59 -3.26
N ALA A 246 19.11 7.53 -3.44
CA ALA A 246 17.76 7.23 -3.92
C ALA A 246 17.78 6.57 -5.30
N LEU A 247 18.54 7.10 -6.24
CA LEU A 247 18.63 6.55 -7.59
C LEU A 247 19.28 5.16 -7.64
N LEU A 248 20.15 4.82 -6.67
CA LEU A 248 20.82 3.52 -6.59
C LEU A 248 20.07 2.48 -5.75
N GLN A 249 19.33 2.90 -4.71
CA GLN A 249 18.82 1.98 -3.68
C GLN A 249 17.29 1.81 -3.70
N ARG A 250 16.56 2.71 -4.35
CA ARG A 250 15.08 2.59 -4.39
C ARG A 250 14.63 1.36 -5.17
N LYS A 251 13.85 0.53 -4.51
CA LYS A 251 13.31 -0.72 -5.07
C LYS A 251 12.36 -0.50 -6.25
N GLU A 252 11.69 0.63 -6.27
CA GLU A 252 10.80 1.07 -7.35
C GLU A 252 11.53 1.20 -8.70
N ILE A 253 12.78 1.73 -8.71
CA ILE A 253 13.60 1.82 -9.93
C ILE A 253 13.97 0.43 -10.43
N GLU A 254 14.37 -0.46 -9.52
CA GLU A 254 14.72 -1.84 -9.84
C GLU A 254 13.50 -2.61 -10.37
N SER A 255 12.34 -2.48 -9.71
CA SER A 255 11.07 -3.07 -10.13
C SER A 255 10.69 -2.60 -11.55
N LEU A 256 10.77 -1.29 -11.82
CA LEU A 256 10.47 -0.73 -13.15
C LEU A 256 11.46 -1.22 -14.21
N SER A 257 12.75 -1.40 -13.88
CA SER A 257 13.74 -1.97 -14.78
C SER A 257 13.40 -3.42 -15.19
N LEU A 258 12.87 -4.22 -14.24
CA LEU A 258 12.39 -5.57 -14.52
C LEU A 258 11.14 -5.54 -15.41
N ARG A 259 10.20 -4.63 -15.17
CA ARG A 259 9.03 -4.42 -16.03
C ARG A 259 9.41 -3.98 -17.46
N LYS A 260 10.51 -3.23 -17.63
CA LYS A 260 11.07 -2.91 -18.94
C LYS A 260 11.57 -4.17 -19.66
N LYS A 261 12.30 -5.05 -18.95
CA LYS A 261 12.71 -6.36 -19.51
C LYS A 261 11.50 -7.20 -19.94
N VAL A 262 10.40 -7.17 -19.18
CA VAL A 262 9.14 -7.82 -19.54
C VAL A 262 8.58 -7.26 -20.84
N ALA A 263 8.58 -5.94 -21.02
CA ALA A 263 8.12 -5.31 -22.28
C ALA A 263 9.01 -5.70 -23.47
N ASP A 264 10.32 -5.75 -23.30
CA ASP A 264 11.26 -6.20 -24.34
C ASP A 264 11.05 -7.68 -24.72
N LEU A 265 10.76 -8.54 -23.73
CA LEU A 265 10.34 -9.93 -23.96
C LEU A 265 8.98 -10.00 -24.66
N GLY A 266 8.08 -9.09 -24.36
CA GLY A 266 6.79 -8.94 -25.03
C GLY A 266 6.95 -8.70 -26.55
N ILE A 267 7.89 -7.84 -26.94
CA ILE A 267 8.23 -7.62 -28.37
C ILE A 267 8.72 -8.93 -29.00
N LYS A 268 9.64 -9.65 -28.34
CA LYS A 268 10.18 -10.93 -28.82
C LYS A 268 9.08 -12.00 -28.92
N SER A 269 8.18 -12.04 -27.93
CA SER A 269 7.04 -12.96 -27.90
C SER A 269 6.06 -12.68 -29.06
N THR A 270 5.80 -11.40 -29.36
CA THR A 270 4.95 -11.02 -30.50
C THR A 270 5.63 -11.34 -31.84
N LYS A 271 6.94 -11.13 -31.94
CA LYS A 271 7.73 -11.53 -33.14
C LYS A 271 7.77 -13.06 -33.31
N ALA A 272 7.61 -13.85 -32.25
CA ALA A 272 7.52 -15.31 -32.33
C ALA A 272 6.32 -15.80 -33.19
N ASP A 273 5.26 -15.00 -33.32
CA ASP A 273 4.12 -15.34 -34.20
C ASP A 273 4.44 -15.33 -35.71
N TYR A 274 5.62 -14.85 -36.10
CA TYR A 274 6.13 -15.04 -37.48
C TYR A 274 6.64 -16.44 -37.76
N TYR A 275 6.81 -17.29 -36.73
CA TYR A 275 7.33 -18.63 -36.89
C TYR A 275 6.22 -19.67 -36.78
N PRO A 276 6.38 -20.85 -37.44
CA PRO A 276 5.43 -21.95 -37.27
C PRO A 276 5.50 -22.52 -35.84
N ASN A 277 4.40 -23.12 -35.38
CA ASN A 277 4.33 -23.90 -34.16
C ASN A 277 4.42 -25.39 -34.53
N LEU A 278 5.28 -26.13 -33.82
CA LEU A 278 5.42 -27.58 -33.92
C LEU A 278 4.99 -28.23 -32.60
N ALA A 279 4.16 -29.24 -32.70
CA ALA A 279 3.73 -29.99 -31.51
C ALA A 279 3.77 -31.50 -31.82
N LEU A 280 4.16 -32.31 -30.86
CA LEU A 280 3.91 -33.74 -30.89
C LEU A 280 2.44 -33.95 -30.51
N THR A 281 1.70 -34.68 -31.32
CA THR A 281 0.28 -34.94 -31.12
C THR A 281 0.01 -36.43 -31.04
N GLY A 282 -0.89 -36.82 -30.19
CA GLY A 282 -1.43 -38.16 -30.11
C GLY A 282 -2.91 -38.10 -29.85
N GLY A 283 -3.65 -39.14 -30.23
CA GLY A 283 -5.07 -39.15 -30.00
C GLY A 283 -5.69 -40.51 -30.08
N TYR A 284 -6.86 -40.63 -29.50
CA TYR A 284 -7.78 -41.74 -29.65
C TYR A 284 -9.10 -41.19 -30.17
N ILE A 285 -9.64 -41.85 -31.20
CA ILE A 285 -10.92 -41.46 -31.79
C ILE A 285 -11.83 -42.64 -31.79
N ALA A 286 -13.07 -42.45 -31.40
CA ALA A 286 -14.18 -43.38 -31.55
C ALA A 286 -15.34 -42.61 -32.21
N ALA A 287 -15.96 -43.20 -33.21
CA ALA A 287 -17.11 -42.66 -33.88
C ALA A 287 -18.13 -43.73 -34.14
N ASP A 288 -19.40 -43.43 -33.94
CA ASP A 288 -20.49 -44.37 -34.29
C ASP A 288 -21.60 -43.58 -35.01
N ILE A 289 -21.83 -44.00 -36.22
CA ILE A 289 -22.92 -43.51 -37.09
C ILE A 289 -23.78 -44.70 -37.41
N PRO A 290 -24.85 -44.96 -36.66
CA PRO A 290 -25.66 -46.16 -36.79
C PRO A 290 -26.14 -46.42 -38.21
N GLY A 291 -25.93 -47.65 -38.69
CA GLY A 291 -26.29 -48.08 -40.03
C GLY A 291 -25.35 -47.63 -41.12
N PHE A 292 -24.27 -46.89 -40.80
CA PHE A 292 -23.30 -46.41 -41.77
C PHE A 292 -21.86 -46.77 -41.44
N PHE A 293 -21.37 -46.43 -40.24
CA PHE A 293 -19.95 -46.56 -39.94
C PHE A 293 -19.74 -46.57 -38.42
N THR A 294 -19.00 -47.56 -37.94
CA THR A 294 -18.52 -47.61 -36.55
C THR A 294 -16.99 -47.70 -36.59
N MET A 295 -16.32 -46.78 -35.93
CA MET A 295 -14.88 -46.78 -35.78
C MET A 295 -14.53 -46.77 -34.30
N THR A 296 -13.80 -47.80 -33.85
CA THR A 296 -13.25 -47.91 -32.52
C THR A 296 -11.75 -48.16 -32.57
N ASN A 297 -11.05 -47.83 -31.47
CA ASN A 297 -9.60 -48.10 -31.36
C ASN A 297 -8.71 -47.38 -32.38
N ALA A 298 -9.14 -46.22 -32.92
CA ALA A 298 -8.32 -45.44 -33.80
C ALA A 298 -7.33 -44.59 -32.99
N VAL A 299 -6.11 -45.10 -32.81
CA VAL A 299 -5.01 -44.40 -32.14
C VAL A 299 -4.17 -43.68 -33.18
N THR A 300 -3.89 -42.43 -32.95
CA THR A 300 -3.04 -41.57 -33.82
C THR A 300 -1.84 -41.06 -33.04
N VAL A 301 -0.67 -41.05 -33.67
CA VAL A 301 0.56 -40.38 -33.19
C VAL A 301 1.19 -39.66 -34.38
N GLY A 302 1.58 -38.40 -34.16
CA GLY A 302 2.13 -37.59 -35.25
C GLY A 302 2.77 -36.29 -34.79
N VAL A 303 3.29 -35.54 -35.74
CA VAL A 303 3.78 -34.18 -35.53
C VAL A 303 2.83 -33.22 -36.21
N GLY A 304 2.26 -32.30 -35.46
CA GLY A 304 1.41 -31.23 -35.96
C GLY A 304 2.23 -29.96 -36.23
N LEU A 305 2.10 -29.45 -37.46
CA LEU A 305 2.63 -28.14 -37.86
C LEU A 305 1.47 -27.18 -38.03
N LYS A 306 1.49 -26.07 -37.27
CA LYS A 306 0.51 -24.99 -37.41
C LYS A 306 1.24 -23.71 -37.78
N TYR A 307 0.94 -23.16 -38.95
CA TYR A 307 1.49 -21.89 -39.40
C TYR A 307 0.38 -20.98 -39.91
N ASN A 308 0.26 -19.82 -39.28
CA ASN A 308 -0.71 -18.82 -39.71
C ASN A 308 -0.05 -17.86 -40.72
N LEU A 309 -0.18 -18.11 -42.02
CA LEU A 309 0.42 -17.30 -43.07
C LEU A 309 -0.01 -15.82 -42.98
N SER A 310 -1.21 -15.52 -42.51
CA SER A 310 -1.68 -14.13 -42.35
C SER A 310 -0.89 -13.35 -41.31
N SER A 311 -0.15 -14.01 -40.42
CA SER A 311 0.74 -13.34 -39.47
C SER A 311 1.85 -12.55 -40.14
N LEU A 312 2.29 -12.96 -41.36
CA LEU A 312 3.35 -12.29 -42.08
C LEU A 312 3.04 -10.81 -42.40
N TRP A 313 1.77 -10.46 -42.59
CA TRP A 313 1.37 -9.07 -42.85
C TRP A 313 0.56 -8.45 -41.71
N LYS A 314 -0.25 -9.23 -40.96
CA LYS A 314 -1.07 -8.71 -39.85
C LYS A 314 -0.26 -8.42 -38.61
N ASN A 315 0.79 -9.20 -38.35
CA ASN A 315 1.55 -9.11 -37.07
C ASN A 315 2.40 -7.84 -36.98
N LYS A 316 2.62 -7.11 -38.06
CA LYS A 316 3.38 -5.86 -38.09
C LYS A 316 2.77 -4.82 -37.12
N SER A 317 1.43 -4.71 -37.09
CA SER A 317 0.74 -3.81 -36.20
C SER A 317 0.85 -4.24 -34.73
N SER A 318 0.80 -5.55 -34.44
CA SER A 318 0.98 -6.09 -33.08
C SER A 318 2.41 -5.86 -32.58
N VAL A 319 3.42 -5.99 -33.42
CA VAL A 319 4.81 -5.68 -33.08
C VAL A 319 4.97 -4.19 -32.82
N ALA A 320 4.41 -3.31 -33.69
CA ALA A 320 4.45 -1.87 -33.48
C ALA A 320 3.77 -1.46 -32.14
N GLN A 321 2.65 -2.12 -31.78
CA GLN A 321 2.00 -1.91 -30.50
C GLN A 321 2.88 -2.35 -29.33
N ALA A 322 3.55 -3.49 -29.41
CA ALA A 322 4.47 -3.96 -28.37
C ALA A 322 5.68 -3.02 -28.21
N GLU A 323 6.23 -2.52 -29.32
CA GLU A 323 7.32 -1.53 -29.33
C GLU A 323 6.88 -0.20 -28.72
N ALA A 324 5.65 0.25 -29.02
CA ALA A 324 5.08 1.45 -28.39
C ALA A 324 4.91 1.29 -26.86
N ARG A 325 4.47 0.11 -26.38
CA ARG A 325 4.40 -0.19 -24.94
C ARG A 325 5.79 -0.16 -24.27
N ALA A 326 6.82 -0.69 -24.92
CA ALA A 326 8.18 -0.62 -24.41
C ALA A 326 8.69 0.82 -24.30
N LYS A 327 8.37 1.68 -25.31
CA LYS A 327 8.68 3.12 -25.26
C LYS A 327 7.92 3.82 -24.11
N GLN A 328 6.66 3.47 -23.86
CA GLN A 328 5.90 4.00 -22.71
C GLN A 328 6.60 3.67 -21.39
N ILE A 329 7.08 2.43 -21.19
CA ILE A 329 7.79 2.05 -19.96
C ILE A 329 9.12 2.80 -19.84
N ALA A 330 9.84 3.01 -20.95
CA ALA A 330 11.06 3.82 -20.93
C ALA A 330 10.78 5.26 -20.51
N ALA A 331 9.76 5.91 -21.09
CA ALA A 331 9.33 7.24 -20.68
C ALA A 331 8.88 7.30 -19.21
N ASN A 332 8.18 6.27 -18.71
CA ASN A 332 7.81 6.16 -17.29
C ASN A 332 9.04 6.06 -16.38
N GLN A 333 10.13 5.43 -16.86
CA GLN A 333 11.40 5.37 -16.10
C GLN A 333 12.04 6.75 -15.98
N ASP A 334 12.03 7.55 -17.04
CA ASP A 334 12.54 8.92 -16.99
C ASP A 334 11.68 9.79 -16.05
N MET A 335 10.35 9.71 -16.18
CA MET A 335 9.41 10.40 -15.29
C MET A 335 9.59 9.98 -13.81
N LEU A 336 9.82 8.71 -13.53
CA LEU A 336 10.08 8.21 -12.19
C LEU A 336 11.38 8.81 -11.63
N THR A 337 12.44 8.86 -12.44
CA THR A 337 13.72 9.44 -12.06
C THR A 337 13.58 10.91 -11.66
N ASP A 338 12.85 11.70 -12.46
CA ASP A 338 12.61 13.13 -12.16
C ASP A 338 11.74 13.30 -10.92
N ASN A 339 10.72 12.46 -10.75
CA ASN A 339 9.86 12.46 -9.57
C ASN A 339 10.64 12.12 -8.30
N ILE A 340 11.55 11.14 -8.36
CA ILE A 340 12.43 10.78 -7.23
C ILE A 340 13.30 11.96 -6.83
N ARG A 341 13.93 12.65 -7.79
CA ARG A 341 14.72 13.85 -7.49
C ARG A 341 13.89 14.93 -6.80
N LEU A 342 12.68 15.18 -7.31
CA LEU A 342 11.75 16.13 -6.68
C LEU A 342 11.37 15.70 -5.26
N GLN A 343 11.05 14.42 -5.03
CA GLN A 343 10.70 13.90 -3.72
C GLN A 343 11.85 14.02 -2.73
N VAL A 344 13.09 13.68 -3.14
CA VAL A 344 14.29 13.81 -2.29
C VAL A 344 14.51 15.27 -1.92
N ASN A 345 14.45 16.18 -2.91
CA ASN A 345 14.62 17.61 -2.67
C ASN A 345 13.57 18.13 -1.68
N LYS A 346 12.31 17.81 -1.90
CA LYS A 346 11.20 18.18 -1.00
C LYS A 346 11.43 17.67 0.42
N ALA A 347 11.72 16.38 0.59
CA ALA A 347 11.92 15.77 1.91
C ALA A 347 13.14 16.39 2.63
N TYR A 348 14.20 16.69 1.89
CA TYR A 348 15.38 17.37 2.43
C TYR A 348 15.04 18.76 2.94
N GLN A 349 14.33 19.57 2.14
CA GLN A 349 13.88 20.91 2.54
C GLN A 349 12.89 20.86 3.71
N ASP A 350 11.95 19.90 3.72
CA ASP A 350 11.00 19.70 4.81
C ASP A 350 11.75 19.38 6.13
N TYR A 351 12.80 18.55 6.08
CA TYR A 351 13.63 18.28 7.25
C TYR A 351 14.40 19.49 7.72
N LEU A 352 15.06 20.24 6.84
CA LEU A 352 15.75 21.50 7.19
C LEU A 352 14.78 22.52 7.83
N LEU A 353 13.59 22.66 7.25
CA LEU A 353 12.54 23.51 7.79
C LEU A 353 12.11 23.06 9.19
N SER A 354 11.95 21.75 9.41
CA SER A 354 11.57 21.20 10.73
C SER A 354 12.62 21.53 11.80
N GLN A 355 13.91 21.41 11.48
CA GLN A 355 15.01 21.77 12.36
C GLN A 355 14.99 23.27 12.71
N LYS A 356 14.73 24.12 11.71
CA LYS A 356 14.63 25.57 11.92
C LYS A 356 13.42 25.93 12.79
N LYS A 357 12.27 25.28 12.55
CA LYS A 357 11.07 25.44 13.40
C LYS A 357 11.35 25.12 14.86
N ILE A 358 12.08 24.03 15.16
CA ILE A 358 12.44 23.70 16.56
C ILE A 358 13.27 24.83 17.18
N GLN A 359 14.27 25.36 16.47
CA GLN A 359 15.09 26.47 16.99
C GLN A 359 14.26 27.73 17.26
N VAL A 360 13.34 28.07 16.34
CA VAL A 360 12.47 29.25 16.50
C VAL A 360 11.50 29.06 17.65
N TYR A 361 10.85 27.87 17.75
CA TYR A 361 9.88 27.60 18.81
C TYR A 361 10.54 27.45 20.20
N LYS A 362 11.77 26.91 20.30
CA LYS A 362 12.53 26.95 21.56
C LYS A 362 12.71 28.37 22.05
N LYS A 363 13.16 29.28 21.18
CA LYS A 363 13.30 30.71 21.51
C LYS A 363 11.94 31.31 21.89
N ALA A 364 10.85 30.95 21.20
CA ALA A 364 9.52 31.43 21.51
C ALA A 364 9.04 30.95 22.89
N VAL A 365 9.37 29.72 23.31
CA VAL A 365 9.07 29.20 24.66
C VAL A 365 9.77 30.05 25.72
N ASP A 366 11.07 30.35 25.57
CA ASP A 366 11.83 31.15 26.52
C ASP A 366 11.24 32.58 26.60
N GLN A 367 10.91 33.18 25.46
CA GLN A 367 10.30 34.52 25.41
C GLN A 367 8.90 34.57 26.02
N ALA A 368 8.05 33.57 25.75
CA ALA A 368 6.69 33.52 26.30
C ALA A 368 6.69 33.24 27.79
N ALA A 369 7.60 32.38 28.27
CA ALA A 369 7.75 32.11 29.71
C ALA A 369 8.20 33.36 30.48
N GLU A 370 9.18 34.08 29.94
CA GLU A 370 9.68 35.32 30.56
C GLU A 370 8.63 36.44 30.50
N ASN A 371 7.93 36.58 29.36
CA ASN A 371 6.83 37.53 29.23
C ASN A 371 5.72 37.24 30.28
N TYR A 372 5.31 35.99 30.43
CA TYR A 372 4.32 35.59 31.43
C TYR A 372 4.81 35.94 32.83
N ARG A 373 6.06 35.62 33.20
CA ARG A 373 6.67 35.95 34.48
C ARG A 373 6.63 37.44 34.78
N ILE A 374 7.05 38.29 33.81
CA ILE A 374 7.07 39.73 33.95
C ILE A 374 5.64 40.29 34.07
N THR A 375 4.74 39.83 33.19
CA THR A 375 3.33 40.30 33.17
C THR A 375 2.61 39.92 34.49
N ARG A 376 2.86 38.74 35.01
CA ARG A 376 2.34 38.30 36.28
C ARG A 376 2.82 39.21 37.44
N ASN A 377 4.13 39.50 37.51
CA ASN A 377 4.69 40.41 38.51
C ASN A 377 4.09 41.81 38.41
N LYS A 378 3.92 42.33 37.17
CA LYS A 378 3.27 43.63 36.94
C LYS A 378 1.80 43.61 37.40
N TYR A 379 1.07 42.55 37.10
CA TYR A 379 -0.33 42.36 37.52
C TYR A 379 -0.45 42.38 39.05
N GLU A 380 0.40 41.59 39.73
CA GLU A 380 0.43 41.52 41.22
C GLU A 380 0.74 42.90 41.85
N ASN A 381 1.38 43.84 41.11
CA ASN A 381 1.66 45.21 41.53
C ASN A 381 0.72 46.27 40.90
N ALA A 382 -0.42 45.82 40.31
CA ALA A 382 -1.41 46.68 39.64
C ALA A 382 -0.87 47.50 38.44
N LEU A 383 0.20 47.01 37.78
CA LEU A 383 0.85 47.67 36.62
C LEU A 383 0.52 46.96 35.28
N ALA A 384 -0.33 45.95 35.28
CA ALA A 384 -0.85 45.27 34.13
C ALA A 384 -2.31 44.90 34.31
N THR A 385 -3.05 44.71 33.21
CA THR A 385 -4.46 44.37 33.26
C THR A 385 -4.65 42.83 33.37
N THR A 386 -5.85 42.42 33.76
CA THR A 386 -6.24 41.00 33.71
C THR A 386 -6.11 40.42 32.30
N THR A 387 -6.46 41.19 31.29
CA THR A 387 -6.34 40.78 29.90
C THR A 387 -4.88 40.50 29.51
N ASP A 388 -3.93 41.40 29.86
CA ASP A 388 -2.51 41.18 29.61
C ASP A 388 -1.99 39.87 30.25
N LEU A 389 -2.43 39.57 31.48
CA LEU A 389 -2.06 38.34 32.18
C LEU A 389 -2.59 37.08 31.46
N LEU A 390 -3.87 37.11 31.06
CA LEU A 390 -4.51 35.97 30.38
C LEU A 390 -3.90 35.72 28.98
N ASP A 391 -3.61 36.78 28.25
CA ASP A 391 -2.96 36.70 26.91
C ASP A 391 -1.54 36.13 27.03
N ALA A 392 -0.77 36.53 28.02
CA ALA A 392 0.58 36.01 28.27
C ALA A 392 0.54 34.51 28.67
N ASP A 393 -0.48 34.08 29.42
CA ASP A 393 -0.70 32.67 29.78
C ASP A 393 -1.01 31.82 28.56
N ILE A 394 -1.92 32.28 27.67
CA ILE A 394 -2.26 31.60 26.43
C ILE A 394 -1.03 31.47 25.51
N ALA A 395 -0.25 32.56 25.37
CA ALA A 395 0.97 32.57 24.56
C ALA A 395 2.01 31.57 25.08
N GLN A 396 2.15 31.42 26.38
CA GLN A 396 3.04 30.45 27.02
C GLN A 396 2.59 29.02 26.71
N LEU A 397 1.31 28.67 26.90
CA LEU A 397 0.77 27.35 26.60
C LEU A 397 1.00 27.02 25.09
N GLN A 398 0.64 27.94 24.20
CA GLN A 398 0.76 27.73 22.75
C GLN A 398 2.21 27.51 22.32
N SER A 399 3.16 28.24 22.88
CA SER A 399 4.59 28.08 22.58
C SER A 399 5.11 26.68 22.99
N ARG A 400 4.69 26.17 24.15
CA ARG A 400 5.03 24.81 24.63
C ARG A 400 4.43 23.73 23.74
N ILE A 401 3.19 23.87 23.28
CA ILE A 401 2.56 22.96 22.33
C ILE A 401 3.32 22.98 20.99
N ASN A 402 3.66 24.16 20.48
CA ASN A 402 4.33 24.31 19.19
C ASN A 402 5.73 23.66 19.19
N VAL A 403 6.54 23.81 20.22
CA VAL A 403 7.87 23.18 20.28
C VAL A 403 7.75 21.66 20.39
N THR A 404 6.76 21.16 21.12
CA THR A 404 6.51 19.71 21.24
C THR A 404 6.12 19.12 19.89
N ASN A 405 5.18 19.75 19.18
CA ASN A 405 4.77 19.33 17.86
C ASN A 405 5.93 19.37 16.85
N ALA A 406 6.68 20.48 16.81
CA ALA A 406 7.81 20.63 15.89
C ALA A 406 8.90 19.57 16.14
N SER A 407 9.13 19.17 17.40
CA SER A 407 10.10 18.13 17.74
C SER A 407 9.64 16.77 17.22
N ALA A 408 8.37 16.42 17.39
CA ALA A 408 7.80 15.20 16.87
C ALA A 408 7.75 15.16 15.34
N ASP A 409 7.37 16.27 14.70
CA ASP A 409 7.33 16.40 13.24
C ASP A 409 8.73 16.28 12.60
N ALA A 410 9.79 16.73 13.28
CA ALA A 410 11.15 16.60 12.80
C ALA A 410 11.62 15.14 12.73
N VAL A 411 11.17 14.29 13.66
CA VAL A 411 11.45 12.85 13.62
C VAL A 411 10.80 12.21 12.40
N VAL A 412 9.54 12.56 12.14
CA VAL A 412 8.81 12.07 10.96
C VAL A 412 9.49 12.54 9.67
N ALA A 413 9.85 13.83 9.58
CA ALA A 413 10.50 14.41 8.42
C ALA A 413 11.86 13.74 8.12
N TYR A 414 12.65 13.43 9.16
CA TYR A 414 13.91 12.72 9.00
C TYR A 414 13.71 11.29 8.48
N ASN A 415 12.82 10.52 9.10
CA ASN A 415 12.55 9.15 8.66
C ASN A 415 11.97 9.10 7.24
N LYS A 416 11.15 10.11 6.87
CA LYS A 416 10.66 10.26 5.50
C LYS A 416 11.79 10.54 4.50
N LEU A 417 12.76 11.39 4.87
CA LEU A 417 13.95 11.61 4.05
C LEU A 417 14.76 10.33 3.86
N LEU A 418 14.94 9.52 4.91
CA LEU A 418 15.62 8.22 4.82
C LEU A 418 14.90 7.27 3.88
N GLN A 419 13.57 7.11 4.04
CA GLN A 419 12.76 6.26 3.18
C GLN A 419 12.86 6.68 1.70
N ILE A 420 12.69 7.97 1.43
CA ILE A 420 12.74 8.52 0.06
C ILE A 420 14.13 8.36 -0.54
N ALA A 421 15.18 8.40 0.27
CA ALA A 421 16.56 8.12 -0.15
C ALA A 421 16.86 6.61 -0.31
N GLY A 422 15.89 5.72 -0.05
CA GLY A 422 16.08 4.27 -0.12
C GLY A 422 16.89 3.70 1.03
N ILE A 423 17.06 4.45 2.14
CA ILE A 423 17.80 4.03 3.33
C ILE A 423 16.83 3.34 4.28
N PRO A 424 17.09 2.09 4.72
CA PRO A 424 16.21 1.42 5.68
C PRO A 424 16.06 2.20 6.99
N ILE A 425 14.82 2.40 7.45
CA ILE A 425 14.51 3.18 8.66
C ILE A 425 14.92 2.43 9.95
N ASN A 426 15.06 1.11 9.87
CA ASN A 426 15.39 0.26 11.02
C ASN A 426 16.84 -0.25 10.96
N LYS A 427 17.70 0.44 11.66
CA LYS A 427 18.95 -0.14 12.18
C LYS A 427 19.20 0.36 13.58
#